data_27c44121b8ab3b26896f66a129307b0c
#
_entry.id   27c44121b8ab3b26896f66a129307b0c
#
_cell.length_a   1.000
_cell.length_b   1.000
_cell.length_c   1.000
_cell.angle_alpha   90.00
_cell.angle_beta   90.00
_cell.angle_gamma   90.00
#
_symmetry.space_group_name_H-M   'P 1'
#
loop_
_entity.id
_entity.type
_entity.pdbx_description
1 polymer ?
#
loop_
_entity_poly.entity_id
_entity_poly.type
_entity_poly.pdbx_seq_one_letter_code
_entity_poly.pdbx_strand_id
1 'polypeptide(L)'
;MIFLQRGMIALHRSKNSSVQNLVVQNLIVIWSMWRAREAPSSRRRCRFCDAYGPGYFFIPGTETCLKIGGRVRTEGEWYDAYNPNSKNGTLWHTRAELSVDTATDTEYGPLKTNTVVRWDWNDGNSTSTKLLFANISLGGFLVGKADSQYNNYMGYAGNVINDDVIYDGPKELNQLTYKYDAGNGFTAVISLEDSNSSSDTSSYGGAWQTGTGNHYAPDVVAGAGYKTGAWTLRVIGGYDSIVEEGAIKARVDADFGAFSAFLMGGWNTDGDKLNKYAGSYLNSNRSACPTNGADCGWGDWAFWTGASYQLNPKLQANAQVAYTDSKIFAATANVAWRPVKDLLVEPEVSYTNWDAADADQWAGVLRFERKF
;
A
#
# COMPACT_ATOMS: atom_id res chain seq x y z
N MET A 1 -17.41 41.90 -4.23
CA MET A 1 -17.33 43.09 -5.10
C MET A 1 -16.93 42.60 -6.47
N ILE A 2 -17.92 42.54 -7.37
CA ILE A 2 -17.84 41.86 -8.68
C ILE A 2 -17.50 42.94 -9.72
N PHE A 3 -16.40 42.82 -10.44
CA PHE A 3 -16.11 43.63 -11.60
C PHE A 3 -16.38 42.81 -12.88
N LEU A 4 -17.48 43.17 -13.56
CA LEU A 4 -17.78 42.76 -14.94
C LEU A 4 -17.12 43.76 -15.89
N GLN A 5 -16.11 43.32 -16.66
CA GLN A 5 -15.62 44.10 -17.81
C GLN A 5 -16.41 43.72 -19.05
N ARG A 6 -17.14 44.72 -19.61
CA ARG A 6 -17.82 44.62 -20.89
C ARG A 6 -16.80 44.81 -22.03
N GLY A 7 -16.56 43.79 -22.80
CA GLY A 7 -15.89 43.89 -24.09
C GLY A 7 -16.88 44.30 -25.19
N MET A 8 -16.77 45.51 -25.73
CA MET A 8 -17.50 45.94 -26.89
C MET A 8 -16.85 45.38 -28.16
N ILE A 9 -17.57 44.51 -28.89
CA ILE A 9 -17.19 44.09 -30.25
C ILE A 9 -17.83 45.04 -31.24
N ALA A 10 -17.02 45.81 -31.94
CA ALA A 10 -17.47 46.68 -33.04
C ALA A 10 -17.77 45.82 -34.26
N LEU A 11 -19.02 45.72 -34.63
CA LEU A 11 -19.46 45.08 -35.89
C LEU A 11 -19.34 46.07 -37.05
N HIS A 12 -18.47 45.77 -37.98
CA HIS A 12 -18.35 46.47 -39.24
C HIS A 12 -19.58 46.16 -40.12
N ARG A 13 -20.31 47.22 -40.53
CA ARG A 13 -21.56 47.14 -41.32
C ARG A 13 -21.25 46.72 -42.75
N SER A 14 -21.46 45.44 -43.10
CA SER A 14 -21.50 44.97 -44.50
C SER A 14 -22.93 45.10 -45.05
N LYS A 15 -23.05 45.76 -46.21
CA LYS A 15 -24.32 45.97 -46.91
C LYS A 15 -24.67 44.72 -47.74
N ASN A 16 -24.94 43.59 -47.18
CA ASN A 16 -25.49 42.46 -47.93
C ASN A 16 -26.58 41.78 -47.12
N SER A 17 -27.84 42.05 -47.41
CA SER A 17 -29.03 41.64 -46.69
C SER A 17 -29.26 40.12 -46.68
N SER A 18 -28.66 39.39 -47.59
CA SER A 18 -28.78 37.91 -47.66
C SER A 18 -27.90 37.19 -46.64
N VAL A 19 -26.73 37.76 -46.27
CA VAL A 19 -25.82 37.16 -45.28
C VAL A 19 -26.33 37.36 -43.85
N GLN A 20 -27.00 38.51 -43.58
CA GLN A 20 -27.58 38.76 -42.26
C GLN A 20 -28.73 37.80 -41.92
N ASN A 21 -29.55 37.43 -42.88
CA ASN A 21 -30.64 36.47 -42.66
C ASN A 21 -30.10 35.04 -42.40
N LEU A 22 -28.99 34.65 -43.02
CA LEU A 22 -28.40 33.33 -42.83
C LEU A 22 -27.71 33.21 -41.46
N VAL A 23 -27.08 34.29 -40.97
CA VAL A 23 -26.42 34.30 -39.63
C VAL A 23 -27.45 34.31 -38.52
N VAL A 24 -28.55 35.05 -38.66
CA VAL A 24 -29.64 35.09 -37.67
C VAL A 24 -30.40 33.76 -37.61
N GLN A 25 -30.68 33.13 -38.73
CA GLN A 25 -31.33 31.80 -38.76
C GLN A 25 -30.44 30.71 -38.14
N ASN A 26 -29.13 30.71 -38.43
CA ASN A 26 -28.21 29.75 -37.85
C ASN A 26 -28.01 29.99 -36.35
N LEU A 27 -28.00 31.23 -35.87
CA LEU A 27 -27.96 31.53 -34.43
C LEU A 27 -29.24 31.12 -33.71
N ILE A 28 -30.40 31.23 -34.32
CA ILE A 28 -31.68 30.76 -33.75
C ILE A 28 -31.72 29.23 -33.70
N VAL A 29 -31.22 28.55 -34.74
CA VAL A 29 -31.12 27.08 -34.74
C VAL A 29 -30.12 26.60 -33.68
N ILE A 30 -28.97 27.23 -33.50
CA ILE A 30 -28.03 26.91 -32.45
C ILE A 30 -28.63 27.18 -31.07
N TRP A 31 -29.38 28.26 -30.88
CA TRP A 31 -30.01 28.59 -29.61
C TRP A 31 -31.19 27.66 -29.29
N SER A 32 -31.96 27.22 -30.31
CA SER A 32 -33.01 26.22 -30.13
C SER A 32 -32.44 24.80 -29.87
N MET A 33 -31.32 24.44 -30.48
CA MET A 33 -30.60 23.20 -30.18
C MET A 33 -29.99 23.24 -28.79
N TRP A 34 -29.61 24.40 -28.26
CA TRP A 34 -29.12 24.53 -26.88
C TRP A 34 -30.24 24.44 -25.84
N ARG A 35 -31.43 25.01 -26.14
CA ARG A 35 -32.63 24.86 -25.30
C ARG A 35 -33.23 23.45 -25.33
N ALA A 36 -33.10 22.72 -26.42
CA ALA A 36 -33.57 21.34 -26.51
C ALA A 36 -32.73 20.34 -25.72
N ARG A 37 -31.61 20.76 -25.09
CA ARG A 37 -30.77 19.92 -24.21
C ARG A 37 -31.01 20.15 -22.74
N GLU A 38 -31.95 20.96 -22.33
CA GLU A 38 -32.50 20.89 -21.00
C GLU A 38 -33.51 19.72 -20.93
N ALA A 39 -32.99 18.49 -21.07
CA ALA A 39 -33.68 17.34 -20.57
C ALA A 39 -34.01 17.59 -19.09
N PRO A 40 -35.21 17.25 -18.60
CA PRO A 40 -35.53 17.43 -17.20
C PRO A 40 -34.41 16.78 -16.39
N SER A 41 -33.73 17.55 -15.56
CA SER A 41 -32.77 17.06 -14.61
C SER A 41 -33.54 16.20 -13.63
N SER A 42 -33.79 14.94 -13.98
CA SER A 42 -33.93 13.92 -12.97
C SER A 42 -32.62 14.00 -12.22
N ARG A 43 -32.59 14.68 -11.09
CA ARG A 43 -31.54 14.52 -10.08
C ARG A 43 -31.57 13.03 -9.77
N ARG A 44 -30.84 12.24 -10.54
CA ARG A 44 -30.53 10.86 -10.19
C ARG A 44 -29.69 10.99 -8.93
N ARG A 45 -30.35 10.89 -7.78
CA ARG A 45 -29.65 10.75 -6.50
C ARG A 45 -28.74 9.57 -6.71
N CYS A 46 -27.42 9.74 -6.52
CA CYS A 46 -26.52 8.62 -6.42
C CYS A 46 -27.14 7.66 -5.38
N ARG A 47 -27.55 6.48 -5.79
CA ARG A 47 -27.96 5.44 -4.85
C ARG A 47 -26.72 5.01 -4.12
N PHE A 48 -26.72 5.12 -2.79
CA PHE A 48 -25.63 4.64 -1.96
C PHE A 48 -25.70 3.12 -1.86
N CYS A 49 -24.54 2.48 -1.80
CA CYS A 49 -24.38 1.04 -1.64
C CYS A 49 -23.90 0.75 -0.21
N ASP A 50 -24.70 1.10 0.79
CA ASP A 50 -24.32 1.06 2.21
C ASP A 50 -23.91 -0.33 2.70
N ALA A 51 -24.36 -1.39 2.04
CA ALA A 51 -24.00 -2.78 2.37
C ALA A 51 -22.51 -3.09 2.25
N TYR A 52 -21.77 -2.35 1.40
CA TYR A 52 -20.34 -2.56 1.18
C TYR A 52 -19.45 -1.56 1.93
N GLY A 53 -20.08 -0.67 2.69
CA GLY A 53 -19.40 0.35 3.49
C GLY A 53 -19.42 1.76 2.89
N PRO A 54 -18.85 2.75 3.56
CA PRO A 54 -18.93 4.14 3.16
C PRO A 54 -18.18 4.41 1.85
N GLY A 55 -18.73 5.29 1.02
CA GLY A 55 -18.12 5.76 -0.23
C GLY A 55 -18.49 4.93 -1.47
N TYR A 56 -19.24 3.84 -1.32
CA TYR A 56 -19.75 3.10 -2.48
C TYR A 56 -21.02 3.74 -3.04
N PHE A 57 -21.12 3.78 -4.36
CA PHE A 57 -22.31 4.26 -5.09
C PHE A 57 -22.59 3.36 -6.30
N PHE A 58 -23.85 3.24 -6.71
CA PHE A 58 -24.22 2.44 -7.87
C PHE A 58 -23.72 3.06 -9.18
N ILE A 59 -23.13 2.23 -10.03
CA ILE A 59 -22.86 2.61 -11.42
C ILE A 59 -24.22 2.71 -12.14
N PRO A 60 -24.57 3.86 -12.77
CA PRO A 60 -25.86 4.05 -13.41
C PRO A 60 -26.16 2.98 -14.45
N GLY A 61 -27.33 2.33 -14.32
CA GLY A 61 -27.78 1.26 -15.22
C GLY A 61 -27.23 -0.12 -14.93
N THR A 62 -26.54 -0.32 -13.81
CA THR A 62 -26.03 -1.62 -13.36
C THR A 62 -26.40 -1.90 -11.91
N GLU A 63 -26.17 -3.13 -11.45
CA GLU A 63 -26.25 -3.54 -10.05
C GLU A 63 -24.91 -3.45 -9.31
N THR A 64 -23.88 -2.95 -9.98
CA THR A 64 -22.54 -2.86 -9.46
C THR A 64 -22.34 -1.58 -8.67
N CYS A 65 -21.82 -1.71 -7.47
CA CYS A 65 -21.36 -0.63 -6.62
C CYS A 65 -19.91 -0.31 -6.91
N LEU A 66 -19.57 0.97 -6.99
CA LEU A 66 -18.24 1.49 -7.27
C LEU A 66 -17.82 2.39 -6.12
N LYS A 67 -16.56 2.26 -5.70
CA LYS A 67 -15.89 3.20 -4.82
C LYS A 67 -14.59 3.66 -5.48
N ILE A 68 -14.37 4.97 -5.48
CA ILE A 68 -13.12 5.59 -5.91
C ILE A 68 -12.50 6.22 -4.67
N GLY A 69 -11.24 5.97 -4.46
CA GLY A 69 -10.45 6.52 -3.35
C GLY A 69 -9.01 6.67 -3.75
N GLY A 70 -8.19 7.09 -2.81
CA GLY A 70 -6.77 7.22 -3.06
C GLY A 70 -6.07 8.02 -1.97
N ARG A 71 -4.82 8.35 -2.26
CA ARG A 71 -4.02 9.24 -1.40
C ARG A 71 -3.00 10.03 -2.21
N VAL A 72 -2.65 11.18 -1.66
CA VAL A 72 -1.45 11.93 -2.04
C VAL A 72 -0.55 11.97 -0.81
N ARG A 73 0.73 11.64 -1.00
CA ARG A 73 1.75 11.61 0.03
C ARG A 73 2.97 12.37 -0.47
N THR A 74 3.59 13.15 0.40
CA THR A 74 4.92 13.72 0.17
C THR A 74 5.77 13.52 1.41
N GLU A 75 7.03 13.22 1.22
CA GLU A 75 7.99 12.91 2.27
C GLU A 75 9.29 13.67 2.01
N GLY A 76 9.78 14.34 3.03
CA GLY A 76 11.16 14.79 3.10
C GLY A 76 11.93 13.81 3.98
N GLU A 77 12.98 13.23 3.45
CA GLU A 77 13.81 12.26 4.14
C GLU A 77 15.22 12.82 4.32
N TRP A 78 15.88 12.46 5.40
CA TRP A 78 17.30 12.66 5.61
C TRP A 78 17.93 11.40 6.17
N TYR A 79 19.17 11.17 5.86
CA TYR A 79 19.94 10.05 6.37
C TYR A 79 21.42 10.46 6.48
N ASP A 80 22.10 9.93 7.49
CA ASP A 80 23.52 10.06 7.58
C ASP A 80 24.27 8.96 6.81
N ALA A 81 25.57 9.10 6.71
CA ALA A 81 26.40 8.10 6.08
C ALA A 81 26.45 6.83 6.94
N TYR A 82 26.22 5.68 6.36
CA TYR A 82 26.26 4.38 7.06
C TYR A 82 27.67 3.77 7.13
N ASN A 83 28.63 4.33 6.41
CA ASN A 83 30.04 3.98 6.48
C ASN A 83 30.91 5.14 5.93
N PRO A 84 32.25 5.12 6.10
CA PRO A 84 33.13 6.21 5.64
C PRO A 84 33.08 6.50 4.14
N ASN A 85 32.59 5.59 3.32
CA ASN A 85 32.49 5.73 1.86
C ASN A 85 31.12 6.22 1.38
N SER A 86 30.13 6.23 2.24
CA SER A 86 28.80 6.74 1.92
C SER A 86 28.70 8.24 2.26
N LYS A 87 27.62 8.89 1.89
CA LYS A 87 27.40 10.32 2.13
C LYS A 87 26.10 10.52 2.87
N ASN A 88 26.06 11.56 3.69
CA ASN A 88 24.82 12.11 4.21
C ASN A 88 23.98 12.61 3.06
N GLY A 89 22.67 12.47 3.16
CA GLY A 89 21.80 12.88 2.09
C GLY A 89 20.39 13.25 2.53
N THR A 90 19.69 13.84 1.59
CA THR A 90 18.26 14.09 1.68
C THR A 90 17.58 13.58 0.41
N LEU A 91 16.35 13.16 0.54
CA LEU A 91 15.50 12.71 -0.57
C LEU A 91 14.11 13.32 -0.40
N TRP A 92 13.55 13.81 -1.50
CA TRP A 92 12.14 14.19 -1.56
C TRP A 92 11.37 13.19 -2.41
N HIS A 93 10.35 12.60 -1.79
CA HIS A 93 9.49 11.61 -2.42
C HIS A 93 8.06 12.14 -2.46
N THR A 94 7.41 12.05 -3.62
CA THR A 94 6.00 12.35 -3.78
C THR A 94 5.30 11.17 -4.44
N ARG A 95 4.16 10.77 -3.89
CA ARG A 95 3.35 9.63 -4.32
C ARG A 95 1.90 10.02 -4.49
N ALA A 96 1.29 9.57 -5.58
CA ALA A 96 -0.15 9.56 -5.75
C ALA A 96 -0.63 8.12 -5.95
N GLU A 97 -1.74 7.75 -5.31
CA GLU A 97 -2.40 6.48 -5.52
C GLU A 97 -3.88 6.71 -5.85
N LEU A 98 -4.39 5.93 -6.79
CA LEU A 98 -5.80 5.85 -7.11
C LEU A 98 -6.28 4.42 -6.87
N SER A 99 -7.31 4.25 -6.06
CA SER A 99 -8.00 2.98 -5.86
C SER A 99 -9.39 3.00 -6.50
N VAL A 100 -9.72 1.89 -7.13
CA VAL A 100 -11.04 1.63 -7.69
C VAL A 100 -11.51 0.27 -7.18
N ASP A 101 -12.60 0.28 -6.41
CA ASP A 101 -13.19 -0.92 -5.84
C ASP A 101 -14.58 -1.12 -6.43
N THR A 102 -14.93 -2.35 -6.82
CA THR A 102 -16.29 -2.70 -7.19
C THR A 102 -16.87 -3.78 -6.29
N ALA A 103 -18.17 -3.82 -6.14
CA ALA A 103 -18.87 -4.86 -5.42
C ALA A 103 -20.24 -5.11 -6.03
N THR A 104 -20.63 -6.40 -6.14
CA THR A 104 -21.93 -6.85 -6.62
C THR A 104 -22.36 -8.06 -5.81
N ASP A 105 -23.62 -8.13 -5.38
CA ASP A 105 -24.14 -9.29 -4.66
C ASP A 105 -24.31 -10.49 -5.60
N THR A 106 -23.94 -11.66 -5.10
CA THR A 106 -24.16 -12.94 -5.76
C THR A 106 -24.68 -13.98 -4.77
N GLU A 107 -25.14 -15.12 -5.27
CA GLU A 107 -25.55 -16.26 -4.44
C GLU A 107 -24.42 -16.87 -3.58
N TYR A 108 -23.14 -16.59 -3.94
CA TYR A 108 -21.95 -17.04 -3.21
C TYR A 108 -21.35 -15.94 -2.31
N GLY A 109 -22.08 -14.85 -2.10
CA GLY A 109 -21.62 -13.66 -1.40
C GLY A 109 -21.16 -12.55 -2.34
N PRO A 110 -20.59 -11.46 -1.83
CA PRO A 110 -20.22 -10.33 -2.65
C PRO A 110 -19.03 -10.64 -3.55
N LEU A 111 -19.24 -10.51 -4.86
CA LEU A 111 -18.15 -10.46 -5.85
C LEU A 111 -17.53 -9.07 -5.83
N LYS A 112 -16.26 -9.00 -5.52
CA LYS A 112 -15.52 -7.73 -5.41
C LYS A 112 -14.31 -7.70 -6.32
N THR A 113 -13.95 -6.51 -6.79
CA THR A 113 -12.66 -6.24 -7.38
C THR A 113 -11.96 -5.11 -6.64
N ASN A 114 -10.64 -5.16 -6.55
CA ASN A 114 -9.81 -4.08 -6.06
C ASN A 114 -8.71 -3.80 -7.07
N THR A 115 -8.56 -2.54 -7.47
CA THR A 115 -7.49 -2.08 -8.36
C THR A 115 -6.84 -0.85 -7.76
N VAL A 116 -5.52 -0.86 -7.61
CA VAL A 116 -4.74 0.28 -7.13
C VAL A 116 -3.59 0.56 -8.07
N VAL A 117 -3.52 1.79 -8.54
CA VAL A 117 -2.41 2.30 -9.35
C VAL A 117 -1.67 3.36 -8.56
N ARG A 118 -0.34 3.30 -8.60
CA ARG A 118 0.57 4.20 -7.88
C ARG A 118 1.49 4.90 -8.87
N TRP A 119 1.71 6.18 -8.63
CA TRP A 119 2.72 7.01 -9.29
C TRP A 119 3.68 7.53 -8.23
N ASP A 120 4.96 7.31 -8.43
CA ASP A 120 6.04 7.77 -7.55
C ASP A 120 6.99 8.71 -8.31
N TRP A 121 7.40 9.79 -7.66
CA TRP A 121 8.41 10.71 -8.14
C TRP A 121 9.41 10.98 -7.02
N ASN A 122 10.68 10.73 -7.29
CA ASN A 122 11.78 10.87 -6.34
C ASN A 122 12.84 11.81 -6.91
N ASP A 123 13.10 12.94 -6.26
CA ASP A 123 14.22 13.86 -6.50
C ASP A 123 14.61 14.07 -7.97
N GLY A 124 13.67 14.50 -8.79
CA GLY A 124 13.93 14.81 -10.20
C GLY A 124 14.04 13.61 -11.14
N ASN A 125 13.89 12.38 -10.63
CA ASN A 125 13.75 11.20 -11.48
C ASN A 125 12.42 11.20 -12.21
N SER A 126 12.35 10.49 -13.32
CA SER A 126 11.08 10.30 -14.04
C SER A 126 10.07 9.59 -13.16
N THR A 127 8.79 9.96 -13.30
CA THR A 127 7.69 9.30 -12.60
C THR A 127 7.61 7.82 -12.98
N SER A 128 7.62 6.95 -11.98
CA SER A 128 7.33 5.54 -12.16
C SER A 128 5.84 5.28 -11.96
N THR A 129 5.29 4.32 -12.70
CA THR A 129 3.90 3.86 -12.55
C THR A 129 3.90 2.38 -12.20
N LYS A 130 3.18 2.01 -11.14
CA LYS A 130 3.04 0.62 -10.69
C LYS A 130 1.57 0.25 -10.60
N LEU A 131 1.21 -0.91 -11.15
CA LEU A 131 -0.03 -1.59 -10.78
C LEU A 131 0.22 -2.28 -9.43
N LEU A 132 -0.29 -1.68 -8.36
CA LEU A 132 -0.05 -2.18 -7.01
C LEU A 132 -0.92 -3.39 -6.72
N PHE A 133 -2.24 -3.23 -6.89
CA PHE A 133 -3.21 -4.30 -6.72
C PHE A 133 -4.09 -4.43 -7.95
N ALA A 134 -4.46 -5.66 -8.29
CA ALA A 134 -5.47 -6.00 -9.28
C ALA A 134 -5.98 -7.40 -8.97
N ASN A 135 -7.10 -7.50 -8.24
CA ASN A 135 -7.61 -8.78 -7.78
C ASN A 135 -9.13 -8.85 -7.80
N ILE A 136 -9.63 -10.07 -7.79
CA ILE A 136 -11.05 -10.43 -7.71
C ILE A 136 -11.23 -11.30 -6.46
N SER A 137 -12.28 -11.08 -5.69
CA SER A 137 -12.62 -11.91 -4.53
C SER A 137 -14.09 -12.31 -4.52
N LEU A 138 -14.35 -13.55 -4.10
CA LEU A 138 -15.69 -14.14 -3.96
C LEU A 138 -15.66 -15.28 -2.93
N GLY A 139 -16.56 -15.27 -1.96
CA GLY A 139 -16.78 -16.39 -1.05
C GLY A 139 -15.53 -16.84 -0.25
N GLY A 140 -14.64 -15.91 0.10
CA GLY A 140 -13.38 -16.20 0.77
C GLY A 140 -12.19 -16.44 -0.16
N PHE A 141 -12.44 -16.69 -1.45
CA PHE A 141 -11.39 -16.77 -2.47
C PHE A 141 -10.94 -15.37 -2.90
N LEU A 142 -9.65 -15.26 -3.21
CA LEU A 142 -9.02 -14.09 -3.84
C LEU A 142 -8.07 -14.59 -4.92
N VAL A 143 -8.14 -14.00 -6.11
CA VAL A 143 -7.25 -14.29 -7.22
C VAL A 143 -6.74 -12.99 -7.84
N GLY A 144 -5.45 -12.95 -8.19
CA GLY A 144 -4.79 -11.82 -8.81
C GLY A 144 -3.69 -11.21 -7.94
N LYS A 145 -3.26 -9.99 -8.27
CA LYS A 145 -2.17 -9.30 -7.57
C LYS A 145 -2.67 -8.63 -6.30
N ALA A 146 -2.09 -9.02 -5.17
CA ALA A 146 -2.34 -8.46 -3.85
C ALA A 146 -1.09 -8.66 -2.97
N ASP A 147 -1.06 -8.06 -1.77
CA ASP A 147 0.00 -8.35 -0.80
C ASP A 147 0.04 -9.83 -0.46
N SER A 148 1.25 -10.39 -0.39
CA SER A 148 1.47 -11.76 0.08
C SER A 148 0.73 -12.00 1.39
N GLN A 149 0.10 -13.17 1.50
CA GLN A 149 -0.60 -13.51 2.74
C GLN A 149 0.37 -13.68 3.92
N TYR A 150 1.64 -13.96 3.65
CA TYR A 150 2.67 -14.03 4.67
C TYR A 150 2.84 -12.72 5.45
N ASN A 151 2.66 -11.57 4.81
CA ASN A 151 2.63 -10.26 5.44
C ASN A 151 1.22 -9.79 5.77
N ASN A 152 0.31 -9.87 4.80
CA ASN A 152 -1.04 -9.33 4.96
C ASN A 152 -1.82 -10.00 6.10
N TYR A 153 -1.72 -11.34 6.23
CA TYR A 153 -2.39 -12.07 7.31
C TYR A 153 -1.72 -11.84 8.66
N MET A 154 -0.39 -11.76 8.68
CA MET A 154 0.37 -11.51 9.91
C MET A 154 0.22 -10.07 10.40
N GLY A 155 0.06 -9.11 9.50
CA GLY A 155 0.06 -7.66 9.76
C GLY A 155 1.47 -7.08 9.79
N TYR A 156 1.56 -5.80 9.42
CA TYR A 156 2.82 -5.08 9.38
C TYR A 156 3.46 -4.93 10.76
N ALA A 157 4.78 -4.76 10.78
CA ALA A 157 5.58 -4.65 11.99
C ALA A 157 5.46 -3.26 12.65
N GLY A 158 4.26 -2.92 13.12
CA GLY A 158 3.97 -1.70 13.86
C GLY A 158 3.36 -0.56 13.03
N ASN A 159 3.23 0.60 13.67
CA ASN A 159 2.69 1.82 13.06
C ASN A 159 3.81 2.84 12.78
N VAL A 160 4.95 2.39 12.30
CA VAL A 160 6.10 3.21 11.95
C VAL A 160 6.29 3.23 10.43
N ILE A 161 6.95 4.27 9.91
CA ILE A 161 7.18 4.41 8.46
C ILE A 161 8.27 3.42 8.01
N ASN A 162 9.30 3.29 8.82
CA ASN A 162 10.46 2.45 8.55
C ASN A 162 10.33 1.12 9.31
N ASP A 163 9.28 0.35 8.99
CA ASP A 163 8.96 -0.92 9.62
C ASP A 163 9.67 -2.11 8.97
N ASP A 164 10.22 -1.92 7.79
CA ASP A 164 10.79 -2.94 6.94
C ASP A 164 12.33 -2.89 6.83
N VAL A 165 13.02 -2.21 7.76
CA VAL A 165 14.50 -2.25 7.82
C VAL A 165 15.00 -3.67 7.98
N ILE A 166 14.34 -4.45 8.83
CA ILE A 166 14.49 -5.90 8.86
C ILE A 166 13.35 -6.47 8.04
N TYR A 167 13.71 -7.13 6.95
CA TYR A 167 12.76 -7.71 6.02
C TYR A 167 11.74 -8.60 6.74
N ASP A 168 10.46 -8.36 6.54
CA ASP A 168 9.38 -9.09 7.20
C ASP A 168 8.57 -9.98 6.25
N GLY A 169 8.93 -10.03 4.96
CA GLY A 169 8.31 -10.89 3.94
C GLY A 169 7.98 -10.17 2.63
N PRO A 170 7.50 -10.91 1.63
CA PRO A 170 7.21 -10.39 0.30
C PRO A 170 6.02 -9.44 0.30
N LYS A 171 6.06 -8.44 -0.59
CA LYS A 171 4.98 -7.49 -0.83
C LYS A 171 3.99 -8.01 -1.88
N GLU A 172 3.63 -7.20 -2.88
CA GLU A 172 2.57 -7.52 -3.83
C GLU A 172 3.01 -8.54 -4.87
N LEU A 173 2.23 -9.60 -5.04
CA LEU A 173 2.46 -10.67 -6.03
C LEU A 173 1.14 -11.29 -6.49
N ASN A 174 1.16 -12.08 -7.57
CA ASN A 174 0.02 -12.85 -8.01
C ASN A 174 -0.21 -14.04 -7.08
N GLN A 175 -1.48 -14.28 -6.75
CA GLN A 175 -1.85 -15.33 -5.80
C GLN A 175 -3.24 -15.90 -6.08
N LEU A 176 -3.45 -17.14 -5.63
CA LEU A 176 -4.75 -17.76 -5.42
C LEU A 176 -4.87 -18.10 -3.93
N THR A 177 -5.72 -17.39 -3.25
CA THR A 177 -5.85 -17.46 -1.79
C THR A 177 -7.24 -17.87 -1.39
N TYR A 178 -7.36 -18.66 -0.33
CA TYR A 178 -8.61 -18.88 0.39
C TYR A 178 -8.46 -18.43 1.84
N LYS A 179 -9.39 -17.57 2.28
CA LYS A 179 -9.48 -17.06 3.65
C LYS A 179 -10.72 -17.63 4.31
N TYR A 180 -10.54 -18.22 5.48
CA TYR A 180 -11.61 -18.77 6.30
C TYR A 180 -11.77 -17.96 7.58
N ASP A 181 -13.01 -17.59 7.91
CA ASP A 181 -13.38 -16.97 9.17
C ASP A 181 -14.54 -17.78 9.77
N ALA A 182 -14.31 -18.36 10.95
CA ALA A 182 -15.30 -19.16 11.64
C ALA A 182 -16.37 -18.32 12.38
N GLY A 183 -16.22 -16.98 12.43
CA GLY A 183 -17.12 -16.07 13.15
C GLY A 183 -17.00 -16.09 14.68
N ASN A 184 -16.12 -16.94 15.23
CA ASN A 184 -15.87 -17.10 16.67
C ASN A 184 -14.48 -16.62 17.12
N GLY A 185 -13.80 -15.85 16.26
CA GLY A 185 -12.43 -15.36 16.46
C GLY A 185 -11.35 -16.24 15.82
N PHE A 186 -11.66 -17.48 15.40
CA PHE A 186 -10.74 -18.30 14.65
C PHE A 186 -10.75 -17.91 13.16
N THR A 187 -9.55 -17.75 12.60
CA THR A 187 -9.33 -17.48 11.17
C THR A 187 -8.23 -18.39 10.64
N ALA A 188 -8.25 -18.66 9.33
CA ALA A 188 -7.19 -19.39 8.66
C ALA A 188 -7.02 -18.86 7.23
N VAL A 189 -5.84 -19.06 6.67
CA VAL A 189 -5.51 -18.69 5.29
C VAL A 189 -4.64 -19.77 4.66
N ILE A 190 -4.90 -20.03 3.38
CA ILE A 190 -3.99 -20.78 2.50
C ILE A 190 -3.87 -20.01 1.19
N SER A 191 -2.66 -19.87 0.68
CA SER A 191 -2.34 -19.13 -0.54
C SER A 191 -1.33 -19.90 -1.37
N LEU A 192 -1.60 -19.97 -2.67
CA LEU A 192 -0.63 -20.33 -3.68
C LEU A 192 -0.13 -19.05 -4.31
N GLU A 193 1.15 -18.76 -4.15
CA GLU A 193 1.77 -17.50 -4.55
C GLU A 193 2.73 -17.72 -5.70
N ASP A 194 2.76 -16.79 -6.67
CA ASP A 194 3.64 -16.87 -7.81
C ASP A 194 5.09 -16.67 -7.36
N SER A 195 5.92 -17.69 -7.54
CA SER A 195 7.35 -17.66 -7.20
C SER A 195 8.16 -16.68 -8.05
N ASN A 196 7.64 -16.30 -9.23
CA ASN A 196 8.37 -15.49 -10.22
C ASN A 196 7.93 -14.01 -10.23
N SER A 197 6.88 -13.64 -9.52
CA SER A 197 6.37 -12.27 -9.51
C SER A 197 6.52 -11.62 -8.14
N SER A 198 7.23 -10.50 -8.09
CA SER A 198 7.27 -9.58 -6.95
C SER A 198 7.56 -8.18 -7.42
N SER A 199 7.08 -7.20 -6.68
CA SER A 199 7.44 -5.80 -6.90
C SER A 199 8.84 -5.44 -6.39
N ASP A 200 9.45 -6.29 -5.55
CA ASP A 200 10.72 -6.06 -4.88
C ASP A 200 11.84 -7.00 -5.31
N THR A 201 11.86 -7.38 -6.57
CA THR A 201 12.83 -8.36 -7.11
C THR A 201 14.29 -7.97 -7.00
N SER A 202 14.61 -6.70 -6.85
CA SER A 202 15.98 -6.20 -6.72
C SER A 202 16.60 -6.43 -5.34
N SER A 203 15.82 -6.87 -4.35
CA SER A 203 16.21 -6.88 -2.94
C SER A 203 16.69 -8.23 -2.42
N TYR A 204 16.62 -9.29 -3.21
CA TYR A 204 16.69 -10.66 -2.68
C TYR A 204 17.90 -11.47 -3.13
N GLY A 205 19.01 -10.89 -3.41
CA GLY A 205 20.27 -11.64 -3.59
C GLY A 205 20.21 -12.89 -4.48
N GLY A 206 19.25 -12.99 -5.40
CA GLY A 206 19.06 -14.13 -6.29
C GLY A 206 17.99 -15.15 -5.87
N ALA A 207 17.37 -14.99 -4.71
CA ALA A 207 16.23 -15.84 -4.28
C ALA A 207 14.96 -15.58 -5.09
N TRP A 208 14.87 -14.45 -5.77
CA TRP A 208 13.77 -14.09 -6.64
C TRP A 208 14.14 -14.21 -8.10
N GLN A 209 13.23 -14.77 -8.89
CA GLN A 209 13.31 -14.74 -10.34
C GLN A 209 12.26 -13.79 -10.90
N THR A 210 12.61 -13.09 -11.98
CA THR A 210 11.68 -12.25 -12.73
C THR A 210 11.35 -12.89 -14.07
N GLY A 211 10.09 -12.81 -14.49
CA GLY A 211 9.64 -13.35 -15.78
C GLY A 211 9.30 -14.84 -15.72
N THR A 212 9.35 -15.50 -16.87
CA THR A 212 9.03 -16.91 -16.98
C THR A 212 10.18 -17.77 -16.47
N GLY A 213 9.99 -18.44 -15.34
CA GLY A 213 10.96 -19.37 -14.78
C GLY A 213 10.83 -20.76 -15.37
N ASN A 214 11.86 -21.60 -15.16
CA ASN A 214 11.84 -23.03 -15.46
C ASN A 214 11.20 -23.84 -14.32
N HIS A 215 10.26 -23.27 -13.61
CA HIS A 215 9.71 -23.79 -12.38
C HIS A 215 8.18 -23.80 -12.44
N TYR A 216 7.57 -24.91 -12.07
CA TYR A 216 6.11 -25.10 -12.18
C TYR A 216 5.40 -25.02 -10.84
N ALA A 217 6.11 -25.23 -9.71
CA ALA A 217 5.49 -25.22 -8.41
C ALA A 217 5.30 -23.77 -7.93
N PRO A 218 4.10 -23.40 -7.47
CA PRO A 218 3.93 -22.12 -6.78
C PRO A 218 4.57 -22.17 -5.39
N ASP A 219 4.81 -21.00 -4.82
CA ASP A 219 5.07 -20.89 -3.40
C ASP A 219 3.80 -21.19 -2.62
N VAL A 220 3.96 -21.70 -1.40
CA VAL A 220 2.81 -22.02 -0.53
C VAL A 220 2.90 -21.24 0.76
N VAL A 221 1.82 -20.54 1.09
CA VAL A 221 1.67 -19.83 2.35
C VAL A 221 0.44 -20.36 3.09
N ALA A 222 0.58 -20.68 4.37
CA ALA A 222 -0.54 -21.13 5.19
C ALA A 222 -0.42 -20.59 6.61
N GLY A 223 -1.56 -20.18 7.19
CA GLY A 223 -1.58 -19.63 8.53
C GLY A 223 -2.92 -19.80 9.24
N ALA A 224 -2.89 -19.62 10.55
CA ALA A 224 -4.05 -19.62 11.41
C ALA A 224 -3.93 -18.55 12.50
N GLY A 225 -5.07 -18.06 12.99
CA GLY A 225 -5.12 -17.06 14.02
C GLY A 225 -6.35 -17.19 14.91
N TYR A 226 -6.24 -16.61 16.08
CA TYR A 226 -7.33 -16.57 17.04
C TYR A 226 -7.38 -15.22 17.75
N LYS A 227 -8.54 -14.59 17.76
CA LYS A 227 -8.80 -13.35 18.49
C LYS A 227 -9.72 -13.61 19.68
N THR A 228 -9.31 -13.19 20.87
CA THR A 228 -10.11 -13.28 22.07
C THR A 228 -9.90 -12.07 22.98
N GLY A 229 -10.96 -11.30 23.21
CA GLY A 229 -10.87 -10.05 23.95
C GLY A 229 -9.86 -9.07 23.35
N ALA A 230 -8.90 -8.64 24.15
CA ALA A 230 -7.84 -7.72 23.75
C ALA A 230 -6.68 -8.40 22.98
N TRP A 231 -6.66 -9.73 22.90
CA TRP A 231 -5.53 -10.49 22.35
C TRP A 231 -5.83 -11.04 20.97
N THR A 232 -4.84 -10.97 20.09
CA THR A 232 -4.85 -11.65 18.80
C THR A 232 -3.56 -12.43 18.63
N LEU A 233 -3.68 -13.74 18.37
CA LEU A 233 -2.58 -14.65 18.11
C LEU A 233 -2.62 -15.05 16.65
N ARG A 234 -1.46 -15.07 15.96
CA ARG A 234 -1.35 -15.51 14.57
C ARG A 234 -0.07 -16.30 14.38
N VAL A 235 -0.13 -17.31 13.52
CA VAL A 235 1.02 -18.04 13.01
C VAL A 235 0.86 -18.20 11.52
N ILE A 236 1.97 -18.07 10.77
CA ILE A 236 2.00 -18.25 9.33
C ILE A 236 3.33 -18.87 8.92
N GLY A 237 3.30 -19.76 7.94
CA GLY A 237 4.47 -20.29 7.26
C GLY A 237 4.42 -20.00 5.78
N GLY A 238 5.58 -19.77 5.17
CA GLY A 238 5.77 -19.63 3.74
C GLY A 238 6.88 -20.56 3.27
N TYR A 239 6.68 -21.21 2.12
CA TYR A 239 7.64 -22.07 1.45
C TYR A 239 7.97 -21.51 0.07
N ASP A 240 9.24 -21.17 -0.13
CA ASP A 240 9.80 -20.70 -1.40
C ASP A 240 10.19 -21.91 -2.25
N SER A 241 9.42 -22.16 -3.28
CA SER A 241 9.57 -23.32 -4.14
C SER A 241 10.80 -23.26 -5.06
N ILE A 242 11.42 -22.09 -5.22
CA ILE A 242 12.65 -21.92 -6.01
C ILE A 242 13.89 -22.25 -5.18
N VAL A 243 13.93 -21.76 -3.95
CA VAL A 243 15.07 -21.97 -3.03
C VAL A 243 14.93 -23.29 -2.28
N GLU A 244 13.71 -23.88 -2.26
CA GLU A 244 13.31 -25.09 -1.50
C GLU A 244 13.48 -24.92 0.02
N GLU A 245 13.31 -23.68 0.49
CA GLU A 245 13.38 -23.29 1.89
C GLU A 245 12.17 -22.41 2.24
N GLY A 246 12.00 -22.10 3.52
CA GLY A 246 10.89 -21.30 3.95
C GLY A 246 11.11 -20.59 5.28
N ALA A 247 10.06 -19.97 5.78
CA ALA A 247 10.08 -19.36 7.09
C ALA A 247 8.72 -19.41 7.77
N ILE A 248 8.74 -19.38 9.09
CA ILE A 248 7.53 -19.34 9.93
C ILE A 248 7.57 -18.07 10.75
N LYS A 249 6.45 -17.37 10.85
CA LYS A 249 6.25 -16.25 11.79
C LYS A 249 5.14 -16.57 12.79
N ALA A 250 5.33 -16.14 14.03
CA ALA A 250 4.29 -16.11 15.05
C ALA A 250 4.19 -14.71 15.63
N ARG A 251 2.97 -14.26 15.91
CA ARG A 251 2.68 -12.92 16.43
C ARG A 251 1.60 -12.94 17.48
N VAL A 252 1.80 -12.14 18.51
CA VAL A 252 0.78 -11.77 19.47
C VAL A 252 0.59 -10.26 19.46
N ASP A 253 -0.65 -9.83 19.36
CA ASP A 253 -1.07 -8.43 19.50
C ASP A 253 -1.91 -8.28 20.76
N ALA A 254 -1.74 -7.17 21.46
CA ALA A 254 -2.55 -6.74 22.58
C ALA A 254 -3.13 -5.35 22.30
N ASP A 255 -4.45 -5.18 22.46
CA ASP A 255 -5.17 -3.93 22.26
C ASP A 255 -6.00 -3.61 23.51
N PHE A 256 -5.61 -2.56 24.20
CA PHE A 256 -6.26 -2.03 25.40
C PHE A 256 -6.90 -0.64 25.14
N GLY A 257 -7.28 -0.36 23.92
CA GLY A 257 -7.89 0.89 23.49
C GLY A 257 -6.87 1.99 23.21
N ALA A 258 -6.50 2.78 24.21
CA ALA A 258 -5.50 3.84 24.00
C ALA A 258 -4.07 3.29 23.82
N PHE A 259 -3.80 2.10 24.31
CA PHE A 259 -2.51 1.41 24.21
C PHE A 259 -2.66 0.11 23.42
N SER A 260 -1.77 -0.08 22.45
CA SER A 260 -1.61 -1.36 21.76
C SER A 260 -0.14 -1.71 21.64
N ALA A 261 0.15 -3.02 21.64
CA ALA A 261 1.50 -3.53 21.48
C ALA A 261 1.48 -4.84 20.70
N PHE A 262 2.60 -5.20 20.09
CA PHE A 262 2.78 -6.50 19.46
C PHE A 262 4.18 -7.06 19.74
N LEU A 263 4.28 -8.37 19.65
CA LEU A 263 5.52 -9.12 19.57
C LEU A 263 5.39 -10.13 18.42
N MET A 264 6.35 -10.14 17.52
CA MET A 264 6.43 -11.04 16.38
C MET A 264 7.81 -11.67 16.33
N GLY A 265 7.88 -12.97 16.11
CA GLY A 265 9.12 -13.72 15.89
C GLY A 265 9.04 -14.48 14.57
N GLY A 266 10.18 -14.60 13.90
CA GLY A 266 10.34 -15.36 12.66
C GLY A 266 11.48 -16.38 12.81
N TRP A 267 11.32 -17.51 12.15
CA TRP A 267 12.31 -18.58 12.03
C TRP A 267 12.50 -18.94 10.57
N ASN A 268 13.76 -18.92 10.10
CA ASN A 268 14.18 -19.35 8.78
C ASN A 268 14.58 -20.83 8.81
N THR A 269 14.19 -21.63 7.84
CA THR A 269 14.50 -23.07 7.77
C THR A 269 15.98 -23.35 7.47
N ASP A 270 16.65 -22.40 6.79
CA ASP A 270 18.10 -22.43 6.54
C ASP A 270 18.65 -21.01 6.67
N GLY A 271 19.32 -20.72 7.78
CA GLY A 271 19.84 -19.39 8.11
C GLY A 271 20.93 -18.90 7.16
N ASP A 272 21.61 -19.81 6.47
CA ASP A 272 22.66 -19.48 5.49
C ASP A 272 22.09 -19.11 4.11
N LYS A 273 20.76 -19.28 3.91
CA LYS A 273 20.08 -18.96 2.66
C LYS A 273 19.05 -17.84 2.82
N LEU A 274 19.05 -16.95 1.85
CA LEU A 274 17.92 -16.06 1.63
C LEU A 274 16.82 -16.78 0.87
N ASN A 275 15.61 -16.74 1.36
CA ASN A 275 14.43 -17.17 0.67
C ASN A 275 13.38 -16.04 0.67
N LYS A 276 12.32 -16.17 -0.11
CA LYS A 276 11.28 -15.15 -0.27
C LYS A 276 10.64 -14.73 1.07
N TYR A 277 10.59 -15.62 2.05
CA TYR A 277 9.89 -15.40 3.32
C TYR A 277 10.82 -15.00 4.47
N ALA A 278 12.13 -15.19 4.32
CA ALA A 278 13.20 -14.74 5.22
C ALA A 278 14.34 -14.13 4.40
N GLY A 279 14.00 -13.09 3.66
CA GLY A 279 14.93 -12.41 2.76
C GLY A 279 15.67 -11.26 3.42
N SER A 280 16.20 -10.40 2.57
CA SER A 280 16.94 -9.20 2.93
C SER A 280 16.59 -8.06 1.98
N TYR A 281 16.62 -6.83 2.45
CA TYR A 281 16.61 -5.65 1.61
C TYR A 281 18.04 -5.30 1.22
N LEU A 282 18.49 -5.79 0.06
CA LEU A 282 19.75 -5.39 -0.53
C LEU A 282 19.54 -4.11 -1.34
N ASN A 283 20.38 -3.09 -1.11
CA ASN A 283 20.42 -1.87 -1.92
C ASN A 283 19.20 -0.92 -1.85
N SER A 284 18.39 -0.93 -0.80
CA SER A 284 17.55 0.23 -0.57
C SER A 284 18.39 1.38 0.01
N ASN A 285 18.05 2.63 -0.28
CA ASN A 285 18.72 3.79 0.31
C ASN A 285 18.60 3.85 1.84
N ARG A 286 17.79 2.99 2.43
CA ARG A 286 17.48 2.91 3.87
C ARG A 286 18.08 1.68 4.55
N SER A 287 18.55 0.70 3.78
CA SER A 287 19.15 -0.52 4.30
C SER A 287 20.33 -0.90 3.41
N ALA A 288 21.43 -0.25 3.65
CA ALA A 288 22.67 -0.59 2.98
C ALA A 288 23.26 -1.81 3.64
N CYS A 289 23.01 -2.98 3.10
CA CYS A 289 23.84 -4.13 3.40
C CYS A 289 25.05 -4.10 2.47
N PRO A 290 26.24 -3.86 2.98
CA PRO A 290 27.46 -3.79 2.16
C PRO A 290 28.09 -5.14 1.86
N THR A 291 27.57 -6.23 2.40
CA THR A 291 28.11 -7.60 2.29
C THR A 291 27.15 -8.53 1.54
N ASN A 292 27.43 -9.83 1.54
CA ASN A 292 26.57 -10.84 0.93
C ASN A 292 25.15 -10.79 1.48
N GLY A 293 24.20 -11.12 0.63
CA GLY A 293 22.78 -11.10 0.95
C GLY A 293 22.41 -11.86 2.23
N ALA A 294 23.06 -12.99 2.51
CA ALA A 294 22.82 -13.78 3.72
C ALA A 294 23.14 -13.02 5.00
N ASP A 295 24.24 -12.25 5.04
CA ASP A 295 24.65 -11.46 6.21
C ASP A 295 23.68 -10.32 6.54
N CYS A 296 22.74 -10.04 5.67
CA CYS A 296 21.73 -8.97 5.79
C CYS A 296 20.30 -9.47 5.85
N GLY A 297 20.11 -10.79 5.87
CA GLY A 297 18.85 -11.46 6.13
C GLY A 297 18.59 -11.66 7.62
N TRP A 298 17.72 -12.58 7.93
CA TRP A 298 17.42 -12.93 9.32
C TRP A 298 18.56 -13.74 9.98
N GLY A 299 19.37 -14.46 9.21
CA GLY A 299 20.08 -15.64 9.71
C GLY A 299 19.03 -16.70 10.02
N ASP A 300 19.14 -17.38 11.16
CA ASP A 300 18.18 -18.38 11.61
C ASP A 300 16.86 -17.76 12.12
N TRP A 301 16.88 -16.55 12.66
CA TRP A 301 15.70 -15.94 13.27
C TRP A 301 15.71 -14.42 13.21
N ALA A 302 14.51 -13.86 13.36
CA ALA A 302 14.31 -12.43 13.56
C ALA A 302 13.17 -12.19 14.55
N PHE A 303 13.17 -11.04 15.22
CA PHE A 303 12.01 -10.60 15.99
C PHE A 303 11.74 -9.11 15.79
N TRP A 304 10.48 -8.75 15.98
CA TRP A 304 9.97 -7.38 15.97
C TRP A 304 9.06 -7.17 17.16
N THR A 305 9.14 -6.04 17.79
CA THR A 305 8.20 -5.62 18.82
C THR A 305 7.93 -4.15 18.73
N GLY A 306 6.74 -3.74 19.07
CA GLY A 306 6.38 -2.33 19.02
C GLY A 306 5.14 -2.03 19.82
N ALA A 307 4.93 -0.74 20.07
CA ALA A 307 3.79 -0.23 20.80
C ALA A 307 3.29 1.07 20.19
N SER A 308 2.01 1.32 20.38
CA SER A 308 1.33 2.56 20.02
C SER A 308 0.55 3.09 21.21
N TYR A 309 0.59 4.39 21.42
CA TYR A 309 -0.17 5.06 22.46
C TYR A 309 -0.92 6.27 21.91
N GLN A 310 -2.26 6.24 22.03
CA GLN A 310 -3.13 7.33 21.64
C GLN A 310 -3.16 8.40 22.72
N LEU A 311 -2.37 9.46 22.54
CA LEU A 311 -2.25 10.58 23.48
C LEU A 311 -3.54 11.41 23.54
N ASN A 312 -4.19 11.62 22.40
CA ASN A 312 -5.50 12.26 22.26
C ASN A 312 -6.08 11.89 20.88
N PRO A 313 -7.34 12.26 20.53
CA PRO A 313 -7.95 11.86 19.26
C PRO A 313 -7.18 12.24 17.98
N LYS A 314 -6.22 13.18 18.09
CA LYS A 314 -5.43 13.68 16.95
C LYS A 314 -3.96 13.28 17.00
N LEU A 315 -3.48 12.72 18.10
CA LEU A 315 -2.05 12.49 18.32
C LEU A 315 -1.79 11.09 18.85
N GLN A 316 -0.99 10.32 18.15
CA GLN A 316 -0.56 8.97 18.50
C GLN A 316 0.96 8.88 18.46
N ALA A 317 1.58 8.32 19.46
CA ALA A 317 2.99 7.99 19.49
C ALA A 317 3.17 6.50 19.17
N ASN A 318 4.18 6.17 18.37
CA ASN A 318 4.50 4.80 17.98
C ASN A 318 6.00 4.55 18.12
N ALA A 319 6.37 3.34 18.49
CA ALA A 319 7.75 2.89 18.53
C ALA A 319 7.84 1.41 18.14
N GLN A 320 8.96 1.04 17.51
CA GLN A 320 9.27 -0.33 17.11
C GLN A 320 10.75 -0.59 17.33
N VAL A 321 11.07 -1.84 17.69
CA VAL A 321 12.43 -2.38 17.72
C VAL A 321 12.41 -3.74 17.04
N ALA A 322 13.46 -4.03 16.28
CA ALA A 322 13.64 -5.32 15.61
C ALA A 322 15.11 -5.75 15.69
N TYR A 323 15.35 -7.07 15.68
CA TYR A 323 16.68 -7.65 15.74
C TYR A 323 16.71 -9.01 15.05
N THR A 324 17.88 -9.39 14.50
CA THR A 324 18.09 -10.64 13.78
C THR A 324 19.27 -11.41 14.33
N ASP A 325 19.32 -12.70 14.02
CA ASP A 325 20.47 -13.56 14.28
C ASP A 325 21.72 -13.09 13.56
N SER A 326 21.58 -12.56 12.33
CA SER A 326 22.67 -11.88 11.59
C SER A 326 23.09 -10.54 12.21
N LYS A 327 22.65 -10.23 13.44
CA LYS A 327 23.00 -9.07 14.26
C LYS A 327 22.68 -7.72 13.61
N ILE A 328 21.53 -7.64 12.95
CA ILE A 328 20.94 -6.37 12.53
C ILE A 328 20.04 -5.87 13.65
N PHE A 329 20.29 -4.66 14.13
CA PHE A 329 19.44 -3.97 15.07
C PHE A 329 18.73 -2.80 14.37
N ALA A 330 17.42 -2.67 14.55
CA ALA A 330 16.66 -1.52 14.06
C ALA A 330 15.75 -0.98 15.16
N ALA A 331 15.66 0.33 15.29
CA ALA A 331 14.76 1.01 16.20
C ALA A 331 14.17 2.23 15.50
N THR A 332 12.86 2.42 15.62
CA THR A 332 12.11 3.50 14.98
C THR A 332 11.07 4.07 15.93
N ALA A 333 10.87 5.38 15.91
CA ALA A 333 9.82 6.04 16.66
C ALA A 333 9.24 7.22 15.87
N ASN A 334 7.91 7.39 15.94
CA ASN A 334 7.22 8.49 15.31
C ASN A 334 6.08 9.06 16.15
N VAL A 335 5.55 10.16 15.68
CA VAL A 335 4.32 10.77 16.17
C VAL A 335 3.38 11.00 14.98
N ALA A 336 2.27 10.29 14.94
CA ALA A 336 1.22 10.47 13.93
C ALA A 336 0.26 11.58 14.39
N TRP A 337 0.34 12.76 13.78
CA TRP A 337 -0.56 13.89 14.06
C TRP A 337 -1.61 14.05 12.95
N ARG A 338 -2.87 14.05 13.35
CA ARG A 338 -4.04 14.24 12.47
C ARG A 338 -4.75 15.55 12.79
N PRO A 339 -4.24 16.71 12.31
CA PRO A 339 -4.81 18.02 12.63
C PRO A 339 -6.26 18.17 12.19
N VAL A 340 -6.60 17.63 11.02
CA VAL A 340 -7.93 17.56 10.45
C VAL A 340 -8.20 16.16 9.89
N LYS A 341 -9.46 15.89 9.59
CA LYS A 341 -9.87 14.59 8.99
C LYS A 341 -9.06 14.30 7.72
N ASP A 342 -8.60 13.06 7.60
CA ASP A 342 -7.89 12.50 6.43
C ASP A 342 -6.55 13.18 6.09
N LEU A 343 -5.99 14.03 6.95
CA LEU A 343 -4.65 14.57 6.83
C LEU A 343 -3.78 14.03 7.96
N LEU A 344 -2.66 13.41 7.60
CA LEU A 344 -1.61 12.93 8.49
C LEU A 344 -0.36 13.79 8.30
N VAL A 345 0.26 14.19 9.41
CA VAL A 345 1.62 14.74 9.50
C VAL A 345 2.39 13.86 10.46
N GLU A 346 3.50 13.29 10.01
CA GLU A 346 4.19 12.22 10.74
C GLU A 346 5.71 12.39 10.66
N PRO A 347 6.33 13.05 11.64
CA PRO A 347 7.77 13.00 11.85
C PRO A 347 8.17 11.64 12.44
N GLU A 348 9.24 11.08 11.89
CA GLU A 348 9.83 9.81 12.33
C GLU A 348 11.35 9.91 12.40
N VAL A 349 11.94 9.21 13.34
CA VAL A 349 13.38 8.97 13.44
C VAL A 349 13.63 7.48 13.56
N SER A 350 14.66 6.98 12.87
CA SER A 350 15.09 5.59 12.93
C SER A 350 16.60 5.48 13.05
N TYR A 351 17.04 4.40 13.69
CA TYR A 351 18.43 3.99 13.80
C TYR A 351 18.55 2.52 13.39
N THR A 352 19.55 2.22 12.59
CA THR A 352 19.87 0.84 12.19
C THR A 352 21.36 0.60 12.36
N ASN A 353 21.69 -0.58 12.88
CA ASN A 353 23.07 -1.06 12.98
C ASN A 353 23.17 -2.42 12.29
N TRP A 354 24.16 -2.58 11.43
CA TRP A 354 24.54 -3.81 10.73
C TRP A 354 25.92 -4.24 11.26
N ASP A 355 25.94 -5.07 12.29
CA ASP A 355 27.17 -5.48 12.98
C ASP A 355 28.16 -6.19 12.03
N ALA A 356 27.67 -7.11 11.18
CA ALA A 356 28.49 -7.81 10.18
C ALA A 356 29.17 -6.89 9.17
N ALA A 357 28.67 -5.67 8.99
CA ALA A 357 29.17 -4.68 8.05
C ALA A 357 29.97 -3.56 8.74
N ASP A 358 30.07 -3.57 10.07
CA ASP A 358 30.62 -2.46 10.87
C ASP A 358 30.02 -1.11 10.43
N ALA A 359 28.70 -1.08 10.31
CA ALA A 359 27.96 0.06 9.77
C ALA A 359 26.73 0.38 10.61
N ASP A 360 26.43 1.67 10.72
CA ASP A 360 25.20 2.14 11.34
C ASP A 360 24.65 3.38 10.61
N GLN A 361 23.37 3.66 10.80
CA GLN A 361 22.73 4.80 10.15
C GLN A 361 21.59 5.36 10.98
N TRP A 362 21.61 6.68 11.12
CA TRP A 362 20.42 7.43 11.52
C TRP A 362 19.67 7.93 10.30
N ALA A 363 18.35 7.87 10.34
CA ALA A 363 17.48 8.44 9.32
C ALA A 363 16.29 9.13 9.95
N GLY A 364 15.72 10.09 9.24
CA GLY A 364 14.50 10.75 9.64
C GLY A 364 13.61 11.02 8.45
N VAL A 365 12.32 11.04 8.69
CA VAL A 365 11.28 11.28 7.69
C VAL A 365 10.27 12.28 8.25
N LEU A 366 9.86 13.22 7.41
CA LEU A 366 8.67 14.03 7.66
C LEU A 366 7.67 13.75 6.54
N ARG A 367 6.60 13.05 6.89
CA ARG A 367 5.53 12.64 5.97
C ARG A 367 4.33 13.55 6.09
N PHE A 368 3.77 13.92 4.95
CA PHE A 368 2.43 14.49 4.81
C PHE A 368 1.60 13.55 3.94
N GLU A 369 0.45 13.11 4.41
CA GLU A 369 -0.44 12.23 3.63
C GLU A 369 -1.89 12.72 3.73
N ARG A 370 -2.55 12.80 2.58
CA ARG A 370 -3.99 13.08 2.48
C ARG A 370 -4.69 11.92 1.79
N LYS A 371 -5.65 11.29 2.48
CA LYS A 371 -6.55 10.27 1.92
C LYS A 371 -7.87 10.90 1.45
N PHE A 372 -8.51 10.30 0.46
CA PHE A 372 -9.82 10.72 -0.06
C PHE A 372 -10.65 9.55 -0.58
#